data_5cca6aa291d5a037a9e986497388fda9
#
_entry.id   5cca6aa291d5a037a9e986497388fda9
#
_cell.length_a   1.000
_cell.length_b   1.000
_cell.length_c   1.000
_cell.angle_alpha   90.00
_cell.angle_beta   90.00
_cell.angle_gamma   90.00
#
_symmetry.space_group_name_H-M   'P 1'
#
loop_
_entity.id
_entity.type
_entity.pdbx_description
1 polymer ?
#
loop_
_entity_poly.entity_id
_entity_poly.type
_entity_poly.pdbx_seq_one_letter_code
_entity_poly.pdbx_strand_id
1 'polypeptide(L)'
;YSLFKSYAEKWSKEGLNTTITADHSDGSDTTSIEELKNLSSYDYVVIAAHGADNNNNPLIAVSDPGNNENYKRYKKDLRSGRIVPYGESFCVVHSFFERYYEENELNDTLFFFYSCDIFGENDIIGYNMYDSLHSVGAETVVGFCNELHAGYGNDMLTDFTQQMIYGHTTGEAFNYANTKNKSNYTEIPVIAGNINKSWANATVKNGDFESNDSSPRYWNYSGDVRILDSLGSYVHDNNLLFMSTGIGSKSDYNSSQVSQVFHIPENATTLTFSYNFISEEPMEWVGDEYDDEFLTNIYAGTSTSTVLRESTNTSTWHRTNITNFYGGDNTMYETQWKTVTIDVEQYAGKA
;
A
#
# COMPACT_ATOMS: atom_id res chain seq x y z
N TYR A 1 -5.28 -0.84 19.80
CA TYR A 1 -6.13 0.26 19.30
C TYR A 1 -5.31 1.46 18.79
N SER A 2 -4.46 2.03 19.65
CA SER A 2 -3.66 3.22 19.26
C SER A 2 -2.84 2.99 17.98
N LEU A 3 -2.30 1.78 17.79
CA LEU A 3 -1.53 1.40 16.62
C LEU A 3 -2.41 1.36 15.35
N PHE A 4 -3.53 0.65 15.39
CA PHE A 4 -4.46 0.56 14.24
C PHE A 4 -5.09 1.91 13.91
N LYS A 5 -5.33 2.76 14.92
CA LYS A 5 -5.75 4.14 14.72
C LYS A 5 -4.71 4.94 13.92
N SER A 6 -3.43 4.81 14.29
CA SER A 6 -2.35 5.48 13.56
C SER A 6 -2.23 4.99 12.10
N TYR A 7 -2.45 3.69 11.86
CA TYR A 7 -2.49 3.13 10.50
C TYR A 7 -3.67 3.69 9.70
N ALA A 8 -4.88 3.68 10.27
CA ALA A 8 -6.04 4.24 9.60
C ALA A 8 -5.87 5.73 9.27
N GLU A 9 -5.32 6.52 10.19
CA GLU A 9 -5.00 7.93 9.95
C GLU A 9 -3.96 8.11 8.82
N LYS A 10 -2.92 7.26 8.78
CA LYS A 10 -1.92 7.24 7.72
C LYS A 10 -2.57 6.89 6.38
N TRP A 11 -3.28 5.77 6.29
CA TRP A 11 -3.92 5.29 5.06
C TRP A 11 -5.00 6.24 4.56
N SER A 12 -5.71 6.91 5.47
CA SER A 12 -6.68 7.94 5.12
C SER A 12 -6.04 9.14 4.43
N LYS A 13 -4.85 9.55 4.88
CA LYS A 13 -4.05 10.59 4.21
C LYS A 13 -3.59 10.16 2.82
N GLU A 14 -3.41 8.87 2.60
CA GLU A 14 -3.02 8.29 1.32
C GLU A 14 -4.22 7.93 0.41
N GLY A 15 -5.43 8.30 0.82
CA GLY A 15 -6.63 8.23 -0.02
C GLY A 15 -7.59 7.08 0.24
N LEU A 16 -7.33 6.22 1.22
CA LEU A 16 -8.31 5.24 1.65
C LEU A 16 -9.39 5.90 2.52
N ASN A 17 -10.65 5.55 2.30
CA ASN A 17 -11.72 5.90 3.23
C ASN A 17 -11.71 4.87 4.36
N THR A 18 -11.17 5.24 5.53
CA THR A 18 -10.94 4.31 6.62
C THR A 18 -11.98 4.45 7.73
N THR A 19 -12.49 3.33 8.20
CA THR A 19 -13.35 3.22 9.38
C THR A 19 -12.71 2.27 10.38
N ILE A 20 -12.70 2.62 11.65
CA ILE A 20 -12.31 1.72 12.72
C ILE A 20 -13.54 1.41 13.55
N THR A 21 -13.85 0.12 13.63
CA THR A 21 -14.92 -0.39 14.47
C THR A 21 -14.29 -1.13 15.65
N ALA A 22 -14.07 -0.44 16.76
CA ALA A 22 -13.60 -1.06 17.98
C ALA A 22 -14.47 -0.57 19.13
N ASP A 23 -15.00 -1.48 19.92
CA ASP A 23 -15.73 -1.12 21.12
C ASP A 23 -14.76 -0.73 22.24
N HIS A 24 -14.77 0.56 22.59
CA HIS A 24 -13.91 1.13 23.62
C HIS A 24 -14.61 1.36 24.94
N SER A 25 -15.90 1.04 25.04
CA SER A 25 -16.72 1.38 26.20
C SER A 25 -16.25 0.64 27.48
N ASP A 26 -15.55 -0.47 27.31
CA ASP A 26 -15.04 -1.31 28.39
C ASP A 26 -13.51 -1.49 28.41
N GLY A 27 -12.79 -0.85 27.48
CA GLY A 27 -11.35 -0.99 27.30
C GLY A 27 -10.93 -2.27 26.56
N SER A 28 -11.88 -3.03 25.99
CA SER A 28 -11.59 -4.14 25.08
C SER A 28 -11.40 -3.60 23.66
N ASP A 29 -10.22 -3.85 23.09
CA ASP A 29 -9.86 -3.41 21.74
C ASP A 29 -10.22 -4.47 20.68
N THR A 30 -11.36 -5.14 20.82
CA THR A 30 -11.70 -6.31 20.00
C THR A 30 -13.03 -6.16 19.27
N THR A 31 -13.12 -6.81 18.12
CA THR A 31 -14.28 -6.84 17.23
C THR A 31 -15.46 -7.58 17.84
N SER A 32 -16.68 -7.06 17.72
CA SER A 32 -17.93 -7.72 18.16
C SER A 32 -18.53 -8.64 17.10
N ILE A 33 -19.41 -9.56 17.51
CA ILE A 33 -20.17 -10.41 16.58
C ILE A 33 -21.03 -9.57 15.63
N GLU A 34 -21.62 -8.48 16.11
CA GLU A 34 -22.47 -7.62 15.27
C GLU A 34 -21.68 -6.84 14.23
N GLU A 35 -20.44 -6.44 14.52
CA GLU A 35 -19.56 -5.81 13.53
C GLU A 35 -19.19 -6.81 12.44
N LEU A 36 -18.90 -8.06 12.80
CA LEU A 36 -18.61 -9.12 11.82
C LEU A 36 -19.82 -9.47 10.90
N LYS A 37 -21.03 -8.99 11.19
CA LYS A 37 -22.21 -9.14 10.33
C LYS A 37 -22.42 -7.97 9.36
N ASN A 38 -21.60 -6.94 9.40
CA ASN A 38 -21.78 -5.69 8.66
C ASN A 38 -20.54 -5.33 7.81
N LEU A 39 -19.90 -6.32 7.18
CA LEU A 39 -18.65 -6.12 6.42
C LEU A 39 -18.88 -5.81 4.94
N SER A 40 -20.10 -6.00 4.41
CA SER A 40 -20.40 -5.90 2.98
C SER A 40 -20.25 -4.48 2.37
N SER A 41 -20.07 -3.46 3.22
CA SER A 41 -19.84 -2.09 2.76
C SER A 41 -18.35 -1.73 2.60
N TYR A 42 -17.44 -2.67 2.80
CA TYR A 42 -16.00 -2.43 2.78
C TYR A 42 -15.30 -3.23 1.68
N ASP A 43 -14.46 -2.57 0.91
CA ASP A 43 -13.60 -3.21 -0.11
C ASP A 43 -12.36 -3.87 0.51
N TYR A 44 -11.96 -3.41 1.69
CA TYR A 44 -10.83 -3.94 2.45
C TYR A 44 -11.15 -4.04 3.93
N VAL A 45 -11.04 -5.23 4.48
CA VAL A 45 -11.33 -5.53 5.88
C VAL A 45 -10.08 -6.07 6.57
N VAL A 46 -9.65 -5.39 7.63
CA VAL A 46 -8.59 -5.87 8.52
C VAL A 46 -9.23 -6.34 9.82
N ILE A 47 -9.08 -7.62 10.13
CA ILE A 47 -9.55 -8.20 11.39
C ILE A 47 -8.34 -8.45 12.29
N ALA A 48 -8.21 -7.64 13.35
CA ALA A 48 -7.19 -7.78 14.37
C ALA A 48 -7.80 -8.38 15.64
N ALA A 49 -7.55 -9.64 15.86
CA ALA A 49 -8.13 -10.39 16.97
C ALA A 49 -7.23 -11.57 17.36
N HIS A 50 -7.45 -12.16 18.54
CA HIS A 50 -6.88 -13.48 18.81
C HIS A 50 -7.51 -14.52 17.88
N GLY A 51 -6.67 -15.38 17.34
CA GLY A 51 -7.07 -16.53 16.55
C GLY A 51 -6.61 -17.83 17.20
N ALA A 52 -7.24 -18.91 16.80
CA ALA A 52 -6.86 -20.26 17.13
C ALA A 52 -7.36 -21.21 16.05
N ASP A 53 -6.78 -22.40 15.97
CA ASP A 53 -7.33 -23.49 15.17
C ASP A 53 -7.84 -24.61 16.10
N ASN A 54 -8.97 -25.16 15.78
CA ASN A 54 -9.55 -26.33 16.45
C ASN A 54 -9.82 -27.42 15.41
N ASN A 55 -8.81 -28.23 15.12
CA ASN A 55 -8.89 -29.31 14.13
C ASN A 55 -9.36 -28.86 12.74
N ASN A 56 -8.63 -27.94 12.13
CA ASN A 56 -8.93 -27.26 10.85
C ASN A 56 -10.20 -26.38 10.88
N ASN A 57 -10.64 -25.93 12.04
CA ASN A 57 -11.68 -24.96 12.19
C ASN A 57 -11.08 -23.66 12.77
N PRO A 58 -10.65 -22.74 11.94
CA PRO A 58 -10.10 -21.47 12.38
C PRO A 58 -11.15 -20.65 13.16
N LEU A 59 -10.72 -20.09 14.27
CA LEU A 59 -11.52 -19.34 15.23
C LEU A 59 -11.02 -17.89 15.28
N ILE A 60 -11.95 -16.95 15.39
CA ILE A 60 -11.67 -15.53 15.65
C ILE A 60 -12.33 -15.15 16.96
N ALA A 61 -11.55 -14.73 17.95
CA ALA A 61 -12.07 -14.23 19.22
C ALA A 61 -12.81 -12.90 19.03
N VAL A 62 -13.91 -12.74 19.74
CA VAL A 62 -14.73 -11.52 19.71
C VAL A 62 -14.91 -10.95 21.10
N SER A 63 -15.29 -9.67 21.21
CA SER A 63 -15.44 -8.96 22.48
C SER A 63 -16.74 -9.28 23.21
N ASP A 64 -17.70 -9.92 22.57
CA ASP A 64 -18.98 -10.24 23.20
C ASP A 64 -18.79 -11.11 24.44
N PRO A 65 -19.21 -10.65 25.64
CA PRO A 65 -19.01 -11.41 26.86
C PRO A 65 -19.90 -12.64 26.93
N GLY A 66 -19.38 -13.74 27.51
CA GLY A 66 -20.07 -15.00 27.73
C GLY A 66 -21.10 -14.92 28.86
N ASN A 67 -22.07 -14.02 28.76
CA ASN A 67 -23.12 -13.81 29.76
C ASN A 67 -24.47 -14.44 29.36
N ASN A 68 -25.43 -14.51 30.27
CA ASN A 68 -26.74 -15.10 30.02
C ASN A 68 -27.54 -14.42 28.90
N GLU A 69 -27.33 -13.13 28.66
CA GLU A 69 -27.98 -12.37 27.60
C GLU A 69 -27.46 -12.79 26.25
N ASN A 70 -26.14 -12.81 26.08
CA ASN A 70 -25.49 -13.21 24.84
C ASN A 70 -25.66 -14.70 24.54
N TYR A 71 -25.67 -15.57 25.55
CA TYR A 71 -26.05 -16.98 25.35
C TYR A 71 -27.47 -17.16 24.81
N LYS A 72 -28.42 -16.29 25.21
CA LYS A 72 -29.78 -16.29 24.65
C LYS A 72 -29.81 -15.68 23.24
N ARG A 73 -29.10 -14.57 23.05
CA ARG A 73 -29.03 -13.83 21.78
C ARG A 73 -28.45 -14.70 20.67
N TYR A 74 -27.35 -15.34 20.92
CA TYR A 74 -26.61 -16.16 19.94
C TYR A 74 -26.96 -17.67 20.01
N LYS A 75 -28.04 -18.04 20.67
CA LYS A 75 -28.42 -19.45 20.90
C LYS A 75 -28.43 -20.34 19.65
N LYS A 76 -28.84 -19.79 18.49
CA LYS A 76 -28.89 -20.56 17.23
C LYS A 76 -27.49 -20.87 16.72
N ASP A 77 -26.59 -19.91 16.80
CA ASP A 77 -25.21 -20.02 16.31
C ASP A 77 -24.37 -20.88 17.24
N LEU A 78 -24.57 -20.75 18.54
CA LEU A 78 -23.98 -21.65 19.54
C LEU A 78 -24.38 -23.12 19.32
N ARG A 79 -25.66 -23.38 19.01
CA ARG A 79 -26.13 -24.74 18.74
C ARG A 79 -25.63 -25.35 17.44
N SER A 80 -25.34 -24.50 16.47
CA SER A 80 -24.81 -24.93 15.15
C SER A 80 -23.29 -24.93 15.10
N GLY A 81 -22.62 -24.52 16.18
CA GLY A 81 -21.14 -24.45 16.22
C GLY A 81 -20.52 -23.29 15.43
N ARG A 82 -21.29 -22.31 14.95
CA ARG A 82 -20.77 -21.12 14.27
C ARG A 82 -20.18 -20.11 15.24
N ILE A 83 -20.69 -20.12 16.47
CA ILE A 83 -20.12 -19.39 17.59
C ILE A 83 -19.80 -20.43 18.66
N VAL A 84 -18.64 -20.33 19.27
CA VAL A 84 -18.20 -21.21 20.36
C VAL A 84 -17.79 -20.39 21.58
N PRO A 85 -18.06 -20.86 22.80
CA PRO A 85 -17.54 -20.22 24.02
C PRO A 85 -16.02 -20.29 24.05
N TYR A 86 -15.37 -19.19 24.44
CA TYR A 86 -13.94 -19.09 24.60
C TYR A 86 -13.59 -18.25 25.85
N GLY A 87 -13.21 -18.91 26.93
CA GLY A 87 -12.99 -18.23 28.20
C GLY A 87 -14.26 -17.51 28.67
N GLU A 88 -14.14 -16.21 28.92
CA GLU A 88 -15.25 -15.32 29.30
C GLU A 88 -15.96 -14.65 28.10
N SER A 89 -15.60 -15.02 26.88
CA SER A 89 -16.09 -14.45 25.63
C SER A 89 -16.55 -15.53 24.65
N PHE A 90 -16.64 -15.20 23.38
CA PHE A 90 -16.93 -16.12 22.30
C PHE A 90 -15.84 -16.06 21.22
N CYS A 91 -15.80 -17.11 20.37
CA CYS A 91 -15.16 -17.07 19.07
C CYS A 91 -16.20 -17.34 17.99
N VAL A 92 -16.01 -16.73 16.81
CA VAL A 92 -16.70 -17.12 15.58
C VAL A 92 -15.87 -18.12 14.80
N VAL A 93 -16.53 -19.10 14.20
CA VAL A 93 -15.95 -20.11 13.33
C VAL A 93 -16.13 -19.68 11.86
N HIS A 94 -15.31 -20.12 10.93
CA HIS A 94 -15.36 -19.76 9.51
C HIS A 94 -16.79 -19.83 8.91
N SER A 95 -17.59 -20.87 9.25
CA SER A 95 -18.98 -21.04 8.78
C SER A 95 -19.98 -19.99 9.29
N PHE A 96 -19.53 -19.07 10.17
CA PHE A 96 -20.30 -17.90 10.53
C PHE A 96 -20.54 -16.98 9.34
N PHE A 97 -19.55 -16.77 8.50
CA PHE A 97 -19.68 -15.91 7.33
C PHE A 97 -20.68 -16.46 6.32
N GLU A 98 -20.65 -17.76 6.03
CA GLU A 98 -21.66 -18.42 5.16
C GLU A 98 -23.10 -18.27 5.65
N ARG A 99 -23.29 -18.05 6.92
CA ARG A 99 -24.63 -17.87 7.53
C ARG A 99 -25.15 -16.45 7.42
N TYR A 100 -24.27 -15.47 7.53
CA TYR A 100 -24.66 -14.07 7.68
C TYR A 100 -24.51 -13.26 6.40
N TYR A 101 -23.88 -13.84 5.37
CA TYR A 101 -23.76 -13.21 4.06
C TYR A 101 -24.39 -14.12 3.00
N GLU A 102 -25.06 -13.48 2.02
CA GLU A 102 -25.55 -14.15 0.84
C GLU A 102 -24.42 -14.34 -0.19
N GLU A 103 -24.65 -15.17 -1.20
CA GLU A 103 -23.70 -15.37 -2.31
C GLU A 103 -23.39 -14.01 -2.97
N ASN A 104 -22.09 -13.71 -3.11
CA ASN A 104 -21.56 -12.43 -3.65
C ASN A 104 -21.85 -11.17 -2.81
N GLU A 105 -22.32 -11.27 -1.57
CA GLU A 105 -22.54 -10.09 -0.72
C GLU A 105 -21.22 -9.43 -0.29
N LEU A 106 -20.10 -10.20 -0.21
CA LEU A 106 -18.76 -9.70 0.03
C LEU A 106 -17.93 -9.59 -1.28
N ASN A 107 -18.63 -9.35 -2.41
CA ASN A 107 -17.96 -9.29 -3.71
C ASN A 107 -16.84 -8.24 -3.73
N ASP A 108 -15.72 -8.62 -4.32
CA ASP A 108 -14.50 -7.80 -4.43
C ASP A 108 -13.82 -7.45 -3.10
N THR A 109 -14.28 -7.95 -1.95
CA THR A 109 -13.67 -7.65 -0.65
C THR A 109 -12.34 -8.40 -0.48
N LEU A 110 -11.32 -7.66 -0.05
CA LEU A 110 -10.03 -8.18 0.40
C LEU A 110 -10.03 -8.25 1.93
N PHE A 111 -9.67 -9.41 2.47
CA PHE A 111 -9.50 -9.61 3.91
C PHE A 111 -8.03 -9.73 4.29
N PHE A 112 -7.63 -9.05 5.35
CA PHE A 112 -6.35 -9.27 6.03
C PHE A 112 -6.62 -9.64 7.49
N PHE A 113 -6.27 -10.86 7.86
CA PHE A 113 -6.36 -11.33 9.24
C PHE A 113 -5.04 -11.11 9.97
N TYR A 114 -5.03 -10.13 10.86
CA TYR A 114 -3.99 -9.96 11.87
C TYR A 114 -4.34 -10.84 13.08
N SER A 115 -4.19 -12.14 12.90
CA SER A 115 -4.69 -13.17 13.82
C SER A 115 -3.88 -14.46 13.68
N CYS A 116 -3.69 -15.19 14.79
CA CYS A 116 -3.05 -16.50 14.76
C CYS A 116 -3.92 -17.54 14.06
N ASP A 117 -3.30 -18.57 13.48
CA ASP A 117 -3.90 -19.85 13.07
C ASP A 117 -5.10 -19.77 12.10
N ILE A 118 -5.27 -18.64 11.39
CA ILE A 118 -6.40 -18.47 10.44
C ILE A 118 -6.29 -19.41 9.26
N PHE A 119 -5.07 -19.75 8.86
CA PHE A 119 -4.77 -20.73 7.83
C PHE A 119 -4.20 -22.04 8.39
N GLY A 120 -4.51 -22.37 9.65
CA GLY A 120 -4.11 -23.61 10.30
C GLY A 120 -2.96 -23.47 11.27
N GLU A 121 -2.57 -24.59 11.86
CA GLU A 121 -1.54 -24.72 12.91
C GLU A 121 -0.53 -25.84 12.59
N ASN A 122 0.59 -25.89 13.32
CA ASN A 122 1.62 -26.93 13.20
C ASN A 122 2.17 -27.11 11.80
N ASP A 123 2.37 -25.99 11.06
CA ASP A 123 2.82 -25.97 9.66
C ASP A 123 1.88 -26.64 8.66
N ILE A 124 0.64 -26.92 9.07
CA ILE A 124 -0.39 -27.49 8.22
C ILE A 124 -1.32 -26.38 7.75
N ILE A 125 -1.21 -26.00 6.48
CA ILE A 125 -2.04 -24.95 5.90
C ILE A 125 -3.42 -25.50 5.58
N GLY A 126 -4.47 -24.83 6.13
CA GLY A 126 -5.88 -25.10 5.83
C GLY A 126 -6.57 -23.86 5.24
N TYR A 127 -7.53 -24.07 4.38
CA TYR A 127 -8.20 -22.99 3.62
C TYR A 127 -9.66 -22.76 4.05
N ASN A 128 -10.14 -23.36 5.13
CA ASN A 128 -11.55 -23.28 5.54
C ASN A 128 -12.05 -21.84 5.73
N MET A 129 -11.21 -20.95 6.29
CA MET A 129 -11.59 -19.51 6.43
C MET A 129 -11.73 -18.85 5.06
N TYR A 130 -10.78 -19.12 4.15
CA TYR A 130 -10.85 -18.62 2.77
C TYR A 130 -12.07 -19.19 2.03
N ASP A 131 -12.28 -20.50 2.10
CA ASP A 131 -13.37 -21.16 1.38
C ASP A 131 -14.75 -20.61 1.80
N SER A 132 -14.96 -20.39 3.11
CA SER A 132 -16.20 -19.82 3.63
C SER A 132 -16.39 -18.36 3.20
N LEU A 133 -15.36 -17.52 3.27
CA LEU A 133 -15.42 -16.13 2.82
C LEU A 133 -15.57 -16.03 1.31
N HIS A 134 -14.88 -16.89 0.56
CA HIS A 134 -14.97 -16.94 -0.89
C HIS A 134 -16.36 -17.38 -1.37
N SER A 135 -17.02 -18.32 -0.66
CA SER A 135 -18.37 -18.76 -0.99
C SER A 135 -19.42 -17.64 -0.91
N VAL A 136 -19.12 -16.57 -0.19
CA VAL A 136 -19.99 -15.38 -0.06
C VAL A 136 -19.45 -14.15 -0.80
N GLY A 137 -18.40 -14.33 -1.62
CA GLY A 137 -17.92 -13.34 -2.58
C GLY A 137 -16.56 -12.72 -2.27
N ALA A 138 -15.93 -12.99 -1.14
CA ALA A 138 -14.61 -12.43 -0.86
C ALA A 138 -13.59 -12.86 -1.91
N GLU A 139 -12.83 -11.90 -2.42
CA GLU A 139 -11.94 -12.13 -3.56
C GLU A 139 -10.56 -12.64 -3.13
N THR A 140 -10.04 -12.09 -2.05
CA THR A 140 -8.70 -12.43 -1.55
C THR A 140 -8.68 -12.41 -0.04
N VAL A 141 -7.99 -13.38 0.56
CA VAL A 141 -7.77 -13.47 1.99
C VAL A 141 -6.28 -13.63 2.27
N VAL A 142 -5.77 -12.77 3.14
CA VAL A 142 -4.40 -12.82 3.66
C VAL A 142 -4.47 -13.12 5.16
N GLY A 143 -3.60 -13.97 5.65
CA GLY A 143 -3.51 -14.34 7.06
C GLY A 143 -2.30 -15.21 7.35
N PHE A 144 -2.33 -15.93 8.45
CA PHE A 144 -1.18 -16.68 8.92
C PHE A 144 -1.57 -18.12 9.32
N CYS A 145 -0.67 -19.05 9.03
CA CYS A 145 -0.61 -20.34 9.67
C CYS A 145 0.36 -20.22 10.85
N ASN A 146 0.07 -20.87 11.95
CA ASN A 146 0.75 -20.79 13.24
C ASN A 146 0.48 -19.50 14.04
N GLU A 147 1.07 -19.43 15.24
CA GLU A 147 1.01 -18.24 16.09
C GLU A 147 1.66 -17.04 15.40
N LEU A 148 1.01 -15.89 15.49
CA LEU A 148 1.47 -14.64 14.92
C LEU A 148 2.18 -13.78 15.97
N HIS A 149 3.46 -13.49 15.73
CA HIS A 149 4.18 -12.50 16.51
C HIS A 149 3.73 -11.09 16.13
N ALA A 150 3.34 -10.28 17.12
CA ALA A 150 2.74 -8.97 16.90
C ALA A 150 3.60 -8.03 16.04
N GLY A 151 4.93 -8.01 16.22
CA GLY A 151 5.85 -7.20 15.42
C GLY A 151 5.81 -7.59 13.95
N TYR A 152 5.94 -8.87 13.66
CA TYR A 152 5.89 -9.38 12.30
C TYR A 152 4.52 -9.11 11.62
N GLY A 153 3.43 -9.36 12.33
CA GLY A 153 2.09 -9.06 11.82
C GLY A 153 1.89 -7.59 11.48
N ASN A 154 2.42 -6.68 12.32
CA ASN A 154 2.40 -5.23 12.06
C ASN A 154 3.16 -4.87 10.78
N ASP A 155 4.37 -5.40 10.63
CA ASP A 155 5.21 -5.12 9.47
C ASP A 155 4.57 -5.67 8.19
N MET A 156 4.05 -6.91 8.23
CA MET A 156 3.33 -7.53 7.13
C MET A 156 2.09 -6.71 6.72
N LEU A 157 1.23 -6.35 7.68
CA LEU A 157 0.04 -5.55 7.41
C LEU A 157 0.38 -4.19 6.81
N THR A 158 1.36 -3.50 7.40
CA THR A 158 1.74 -2.14 6.98
C THR A 158 2.33 -2.16 5.58
N ASP A 159 3.28 -3.05 5.31
CA ASP A 159 3.94 -3.13 4.02
C ASP A 159 3.00 -3.64 2.93
N PHE A 160 2.18 -4.66 3.21
CA PHE A 160 1.16 -5.14 2.28
C PHE A 160 0.19 -4.02 1.88
N THR A 161 -0.41 -3.34 2.87
CA THR A 161 -1.38 -2.27 2.61
C THR A 161 -0.74 -1.10 1.88
N GLN A 162 0.50 -0.75 2.21
CA GLN A 162 1.23 0.31 1.52
C GLN A 162 1.47 -0.02 0.04
N GLN A 163 1.84 -1.27 -0.29
CA GLN A 163 2.02 -1.69 -1.67
C GLN A 163 0.69 -1.69 -2.44
N MET A 164 -0.41 -2.09 -1.80
CA MET A 164 -1.75 -1.99 -2.40
C MET A 164 -2.14 -0.54 -2.69
N ILE A 165 -1.84 0.40 -1.79
CA ILE A 165 -2.05 1.85 -1.99
C ILE A 165 -1.23 2.36 -3.18
N TYR A 166 -0.01 1.87 -3.34
CA TYR A 166 0.84 2.20 -4.50
C TYR A 166 0.36 1.58 -5.81
N GLY A 167 -0.66 0.71 -5.77
CA GLY A 167 -1.29 0.11 -6.94
C GLY A 167 -0.70 -1.22 -7.38
N HIS A 168 0.18 -1.83 -6.57
CA HIS A 168 0.62 -3.20 -6.80
C HIS A 168 -0.54 -4.18 -6.70
N THR A 169 -0.40 -5.33 -7.34
CA THR A 169 -1.34 -6.42 -7.18
C THR A 169 -1.24 -7.04 -5.79
N THR A 170 -2.29 -7.75 -5.35
CA THR A 170 -2.30 -8.46 -4.06
C THR A 170 -1.13 -9.43 -3.94
N GLY A 171 -0.78 -10.12 -5.03
CA GLY A 171 0.37 -11.04 -5.06
C GLY A 171 1.72 -10.33 -4.94
N GLU A 172 1.91 -9.20 -5.64
CA GLU A 172 3.12 -8.39 -5.55
C GLU A 172 3.27 -7.77 -4.16
N ALA A 173 2.18 -7.19 -3.62
CA ALA A 173 2.14 -6.61 -2.28
C ALA A 173 2.48 -7.65 -1.21
N PHE A 174 1.90 -8.85 -1.30
CA PHE A 174 2.20 -9.95 -0.40
C PHE A 174 3.65 -10.42 -0.50
N ASN A 175 4.17 -10.61 -1.71
CA ASN A 175 5.55 -11.04 -1.93
C ASN A 175 6.56 -10.01 -1.42
N TYR A 176 6.30 -8.72 -1.64
CA TYR A 176 7.12 -7.64 -1.11
C TYR A 176 7.15 -7.67 0.42
N ALA A 177 5.97 -7.66 1.07
CA ALA A 177 5.86 -7.67 2.51
C ALA A 177 6.52 -8.91 3.13
N ASN A 178 6.27 -10.10 2.58
CA ASN A 178 6.87 -11.35 3.04
C ASN A 178 8.40 -11.39 2.84
N THR A 179 8.91 -10.87 1.74
CA THR A 179 10.36 -10.87 1.47
C THR A 179 11.09 -9.87 2.36
N LYS A 180 10.53 -8.67 2.52
CA LYS A 180 11.11 -7.60 3.33
C LYS A 180 11.14 -7.95 4.81
N ASN A 181 10.06 -8.55 5.30
CA ASN A 181 9.85 -8.87 6.70
C ASN A 181 10.17 -10.34 7.03
N LYS A 182 10.84 -11.05 6.12
CA LYS A 182 11.22 -12.43 6.32
C LYS A 182 12.02 -12.56 7.61
N SER A 183 11.36 -13.04 8.63
CA SER A 183 11.87 -13.05 9.99
C SER A 183 12.46 -14.41 10.37
N ASN A 184 13.10 -14.43 11.53
CA ASN A 184 13.52 -15.64 12.21
C ASN A 184 12.34 -16.34 12.93
N TYR A 185 11.11 -16.00 12.60
CA TYR A 185 9.89 -16.47 13.23
C TYR A 185 9.30 -17.70 12.50
N THR A 186 8.44 -18.40 13.18
CA THR A 186 7.82 -19.66 12.70
C THR A 186 6.51 -19.44 11.96
N GLU A 187 6.05 -18.18 11.87
CA GLU A 187 4.84 -17.82 11.18
C GLU A 187 4.96 -18.06 9.67
N ILE A 188 3.92 -18.61 9.11
CA ILE A 188 3.80 -18.80 7.66
C ILE A 188 2.69 -17.88 7.16
N PRO A 189 3.03 -16.75 6.51
CA PRO A 189 2.01 -15.92 5.87
C PRO A 189 1.42 -16.65 4.67
N VAL A 190 0.13 -16.52 4.50
CA VAL A 190 -0.64 -17.18 3.43
C VAL A 190 -1.51 -16.16 2.72
N ILE A 191 -1.56 -16.23 1.40
CA ILE A 191 -2.52 -15.52 0.56
C ILE A 191 -3.33 -16.53 -0.23
N ALA A 192 -4.65 -16.37 -0.28
CA ALA A 192 -5.57 -17.21 -1.05
C ALA A 192 -6.53 -16.33 -1.85
N GLY A 193 -6.87 -16.73 -3.07
CA GLY A 193 -7.78 -16.02 -3.96
C GLY A 193 -7.09 -15.29 -5.10
N ASN A 194 -7.63 -14.14 -5.51
CA ASN A 194 -7.15 -13.38 -6.64
C ASN A 194 -5.87 -12.60 -6.32
N ILE A 195 -4.74 -13.12 -6.74
CA ILE A 195 -3.42 -12.47 -6.56
C ILE A 195 -3.17 -11.32 -7.54
N ASN A 196 -4.04 -11.11 -8.52
CA ASN A 196 -3.91 -10.06 -9.54
C ASN A 196 -4.82 -8.85 -9.24
N LYS A 197 -5.59 -8.86 -8.14
CA LYS A 197 -6.37 -7.69 -7.74
C LYS A 197 -5.44 -6.53 -7.40
N SER A 198 -5.78 -5.34 -7.89
CA SER A 198 -5.05 -4.11 -7.62
C SER A 198 -6.02 -2.97 -7.33
N TRP A 199 -5.58 -2.03 -6.50
CA TRP A 199 -6.26 -0.74 -6.31
C TRP A 199 -5.74 0.34 -7.26
N ALA A 200 -4.86 -0.03 -8.18
CA ALA A 200 -4.36 0.92 -9.17
C ALA A 200 -5.51 1.49 -10.00
N ASN A 201 -5.54 2.80 -10.10
CA ASN A 201 -6.48 3.46 -10.99
C ASN A 201 -5.99 3.37 -12.44
N ALA A 202 -6.93 3.52 -13.40
CA ALA A 202 -6.63 3.60 -14.81
C ALA A 202 -5.87 4.87 -15.23
N THR A 203 -5.43 5.71 -14.28
CA THR A 203 -4.69 6.95 -14.54
C THR A 203 -3.68 7.22 -13.43
N VAL A 204 -2.64 7.98 -13.75
CA VAL A 204 -1.69 8.50 -12.77
C VAL A 204 -2.43 9.34 -11.74
N LYS A 205 -2.28 9.02 -10.46
CA LYS A 205 -2.82 9.81 -9.35
C LYS A 205 -1.88 10.96 -9.04
N ASN A 206 -2.45 12.16 -8.84
CA ASN A 206 -1.68 13.37 -8.50
C ASN A 206 -0.48 13.57 -9.44
N GLY A 207 -0.71 13.39 -10.74
CA GLY A 207 0.32 13.60 -11.75
C GLY A 207 0.63 15.07 -11.99
N ASP A 208 -0.25 15.97 -11.55
CA ASP A 208 -0.10 17.42 -11.53
C ASP A 208 0.54 17.95 -10.23
N PHE A 209 0.71 17.09 -9.22
CA PHE A 209 1.28 17.39 -7.90
C PHE A 209 0.52 18.46 -7.08
N GLU A 210 -0.74 18.75 -7.41
CA GLU A 210 -1.57 19.78 -6.77
C GLU A 210 -2.20 19.36 -5.43
N SER A 211 -1.96 18.13 -4.95
CA SER A 211 -2.34 17.79 -3.59
C SER A 211 -1.55 18.66 -2.60
N ASN A 212 -2.26 19.33 -1.68
CA ASN A 212 -1.71 20.33 -0.72
C ASN A 212 -0.75 19.74 0.33
N ASP A 213 -0.04 18.68 0.03
CA ASP A 213 0.93 18.04 0.91
C ASP A 213 2.36 18.44 0.52
N SER A 214 3.22 18.61 1.49
CA SER A 214 4.66 18.86 1.25
C SER A 214 5.42 17.65 0.66
N SER A 215 4.78 16.50 0.61
CA SER A 215 5.29 15.25 0.04
C SER A 215 4.43 14.80 -1.14
N PRO A 216 4.98 14.05 -2.12
CA PRO A 216 4.25 13.62 -3.29
C PRO A 216 3.23 12.53 -2.96
N ARG A 217 2.03 12.93 -2.58
CA ARG A 217 0.93 12.03 -2.25
C ARG A 217 0.66 11.06 -3.41
N TYR A 218 0.44 9.78 -3.11
CA TYR A 218 0.27 8.66 -4.05
C TYR A 218 1.52 8.22 -4.80
N TRP A 219 2.67 8.80 -4.51
CA TRP A 219 3.94 8.41 -5.09
C TRP A 219 4.84 7.77 -4.02
N ASN A 220 5.44 6.64 -4.36
CA ASN A 220 6.52 6.08 -3.58
C ASN A 220 7.79 6.89 -3.86
N TYR A 221 8.55 7.27 -2.83
CA TYR A 221 9.74 8.09 -3.02
C TYR A 221 10.85 7.77 -2.02
N SER A 222 12.06 8.06 -2.41
CA SER A 222 13.25 8.03 -1.54
C SER A 222 14.24 9.11 -1.94
N GLY A 223 15.15 9.47 -1.02
CA GLY A 223 16.07 10.59 -1.19
C GLY A 223 15.42 11.94 -0.86
N ASP A 224 15.94 13.01 -1.46
CA ASP A 224 15.38 14.36 -1.32
C ASP A 224 14.30 14.60 -2.36
N VAL A 225 13.06 14.40 -1.96
CA VAL A 225 11.88 14.58 -2.82
C VAL A 225 10.86 15.47 -2.10
N ARG A 226 10.40 16.51 -2.78
CA ARG A 226 9.51 17.54 -2.20
C ARG A 226 8.50 18.04 -3.24
N ILE A 227 7.37 18.56 -2.77
CA ILE A 227 6.45 19.35 -3.57
C ILE A 227 6.72 20.83 -3.29
N LEU A 228 6.92 21.61 -4.32
CA LEU A 228 7.23 23.03 -4.24
C LEU A 228 6.25 23.84 -5.08
N ASP A 229 5.82 24.99 -4.56
CA ASP A 229 5.06 26.02 -5.29
C ASP A 229 5.98 27.03 -5.99
N SER A 230 7.26 27.01 -5.63
CA SER A 230 8.27 27.90 -6.17
C SER A 230 9.66 27.27 -6.04
N LEU A 231 10.57 27.64 -6.93
CA LEU A 231 11.96 27.22 -6.90
C LEU A 231 12.85 28.47 -7.01
N GLY A 232 13.39 28.90 -5.86
CA GLY A 232 14.15 30.14 -5.79
C GLY A 232 13.30 31.35 -6.18
N SER A 233 13.73 32.09 -7.23
CA SER A 233 12.94 33.19 -7.82
C SER A 233 11.94 32.75 -8.87
N TYR A 234 11.93 31.47 -9.24
CA TYR A 234 11.01 30.90 -10.22
C TYR A 234 9.72 30.48 -9.51
N VAL A 235 8.64 31.20 -9.80
CA VAL A 235 7.29 30.86 -9.33
C VAL A 235 6.57 30.17 -10.47
N HIS A 236 6.11 28.96 -10.22
CA HIS A 236 5.23 28.23 -11.13
C HIS A 236 3.79 28.46 -10.71
N ASP A 237 2.87 28.56 -11.65
CA ASP A 237 1.44 28.76 -11.34
C ASP A 237 0.83 27.57 -10.58
N ASN A 238 1.50 26.42 -10.62
CA ASN A 238 1.11 25.17 -10.02
C ASN A 238 2.29 24.57 -9.22
N ASN A 239 1.99 23.65 -8.33
CA ASN A 239 3.00 22.87 -7.62
C ASN A 239 3.84 22.04 -8.61
N LEU A 240 5.06 21.76 -8.21
CA LEU A 240 5.96 20.89 -8.97
C LEU A 240 6.64 19.87 -8.04
N LEU A 241 6.92 18.71 -8.60
CA LEU A 241 7.75 17.71 -7.95
C LEU A 241 9.22 18.09 -8.12
N PHE A 242 9.92 18.21 -7.02
CA PHE A 242 11.33 18.46 -6.95
C PHE A 242 12.08 17.23 -6.44
N MET A 243 13.12 16.81 -7.13
CA MET A 243 14.05 15.76 -6.70
C MET A 243 15.48 16.30 -6.76
N SER A 244 16.32 15.94 -5.79
CA SER A 244 17.70 16.41 -5.71
C SER A 244 18.63 15.30 -5.22
N THR A 245 19.84 15.24 -5.78
CA THR A 245 20.95 14.43 -5.27
C THR A 245 21.75 15.14 -4.18
N GLY A 246 21.47 16.42 -3.97
CA GLY A 246 22.05 17.30 -2.96
C GLY A 246 22.02 18.73 -3.44
N ILE A 247 21.89 19.69 -2.53
CA ILE A 247 21.92 21.12 -2.83
C ILE A 247 22.87 21.82 -1.87
N GLY A 248 23.97 22.32 -2.39
CA GLY A 248 24.98 23.03 -1.61
C GLY A 248 25.52 22.20 -0.46
N SER A 249 25.56 22.75 0.75
CA SER A 249 26.06 22.05 1.95
C SER A 249 25.07 21.09 2.59
N LYS A 250 23.93 20.83 1.97
CA LYS A 250 22.93 19.88 2.48
C LYS A 250 23.21 18.48 1.96
N SER A 251 22.77 17.50 2.74
CA SER A 251 22.98 16.06 2.58
C SER A 251 23.11 15.60 1.13
N ASP A 252 24.26 15.01 0.79
CA ASP A 252 24.46 14.33 -0.47
C ASP A 252 23.65 13.03 -0.49
N TYR A 253 22.78 12.90 -1.45
CA TYR A 253 22.09 11.65 -1.75
C TYR A 253 22.69 11.03 -3.00
N ASN A 254 23.02 9.75 -2.96
CA ASN A 254 23.47 9.04 -4.16
C ASN A 254 22.40 8.99 -5.25
N SER A 255 21.12 9.06 -4.87
CA SER A 255 20.00 9.14 -5.78
C SER A 255 18.74 9.62 -5.06
N SER A 256 17.87 10.30 -5.79
CA SER A 256 16.48 10.55 -5.39
C SER A 256 15.55 9.99 -6.43
N GLN A 257 14.45 9.40 -6.01
CA GLN A 257 13.53 8.75 -6.93
C GLN A 257 12.08 8.89 -6.48
N VAL A 258 11.18 8.86 -7.46
CA VAL A 258 9.75 8.70 -7.26
C VAL A 258 9.23 7.61 -8.19
N SER A 259 8.20 6.91 -7.76
CA SER A 259 7.52 5.93 -8.59
C SER A 259 6.05 5.83 -8.23
N GLN A 260 5.25 5.43 -9.21
CA GLN A 260 3.85 5.11 -9.01
C GLN A 260 3.49 3.91 -9.89
N VAL A 261 2.65 3.01 -9.37
CA VAL A 261 2.05 1.92 -10.16
C VAL A 261 0.62 2.35 -10.54
N PHE A 262 0.28 2.18 -11.79
CA PHE A 262 -1.06 2.45 -12.32
C PHE A 262 -1.34 1.57 -13.52
N HIS A 263 -2.62 1.30 -13.77
CA HIS A 263 -3.04 0.60 -14.98
C HIS A 263 -3.04 1.55 -16.17
N ILE A 264 -2.47 1.10 -17.26
CA ILE A 264 -2.55 1.81 -18.53
C ILE A 264 -3.87 1.40 -19.20
N PRO A 265 -4.81 2.34 -19.46
CA PRO A 265 -6.08 2.02 -20.13
C PRO A 265 -5.85 1.31 -21.46
N GLU A 266 -6.74 0.39 -21.83
CA GLU A 266 -6.63 -0.39 -23.07
C GLU A 266 -6.53 0.47 -24.35
N ASN A 267 -7.06 1.67 -24.31
CA ASN A 267 -7.04 2.63 -25.42
C ASN A 267 -5.96 3.72 -25.28
N ALA A 268 -5.12 3.64 -24.24
CA ALA A 268 -4.03 4.59 -24.08
C ALA A 268 -2.87 4.24 -25.01
N THR A 269 -2.39 5.21 -25.74
CA THR A 269 -1.24 5.07 -26.64
C THR A 269 -0.02 5.81 -26.14
N THR A 270 -0.20 6.83 -25.29
CA THR A 270 0.90 7.68 -24.84
C THR A 270 0.80 8.04 -23.38
N LEU A 271 1.97 8.15 -22.74
CA LEU A 271 2.19 8.78 -21.44
C LEU A 271 3.06 10.02 -21.66
N THR A 272 2.63 11.15 -21.13
CA THR A 272 3.35 12.42 -21.30
C THR A 272 3.67 13.04 -19.96
N PHE A 273 4.89 13.53 -19.80
CA PHE A 273 5.31 14.32 -18.65
C PHE A 273 6.29 15.42 -19.06
N SER A 274 6.42 16.43 -18.21
CA SER A 274 7.38 17.52 -18.41
C SER A 274 8.40 17.54 -17.28
N TYR A 275 9.63 17.89 -17.60
CA TYR A 275 10.72 18.02 -16.64
C TYR A 275 11.66 19.18 -17.01
N ASN A 276 12.41 19.64 -16.03
CA ASN A 276 13.55 20.54 -16.20
C ASN A 276 14.70 19.99 -15.37
N PHE A 277 15.82 19.65 -16.02
CA PHE A 277 17.01 19.17 -15.35
C PHE A 277 17.91 20.36 -15.04
N ILE A 278 18.32 20.49 -13.77
CA ILE A 278 19.08 21.62 -13.24
C ILE A 278 20.35 21.09 -12.59
N SER A 279 21.49 21.67 -12.88
CA SER A 279 22.77 21.30 -12.27
C SER A 279 23.65 22.51 -12.04
N GLU A 280 24.52 22.45 -11.04
CA GLU A 280 25.58 23.44 -10.78
C GLU A 280 26.85 23.17 -11.59
N GLU A 281 27.01 21.96 -12.15
CA GLU A 281 28.25 21.44 -12.69
C GLU A 281 28.56 21.74 -14.18
N PRO A 282 27.59 22.05 -15.09
CA PRO A 282 27.73 21.81 -16.52
C PRO A 282 28.90 22.51 -17.21
N MET A 283 29.37 23.65 -16.74
CA MET A 283 30.45 24.36 -17.41
C MET A 283 31.85 23.96 -16.93
N GLU A 284 31.94 23.37 -15.76
CA GLU A 284 33.20 22.95 -15.15
C GLU A 284 33.51 21.48 -15.40
N TRP A 285 32.48 20.63 -15.49
CA TRP A 285 32.58 19.17 -15.46
C TRP A 285 32.03 18.46 -16.70
N VAL A 286 31.44 19.19 -17.67
CA VAL A 286 30.96 18.59 -18.92
C VAL A 286 32.14 17.92 -19.66
N GLY A 287 31.99 16.61 -19.87
CA GLY A 287 32.99 15.76 -20.52
C GLY A 287 33.94 15.08 -19.58
N ASP A 288 33.79 15.24 -18.26
CA ASP A 288 34.58 14.54 -17.25
C ASP A 288 33.91 13.21 -16.83
N GLU A 289 34.54 12.46 -15.94
CA GLU A 289 34.06 11.17 -15.43
C GLU A 289 32.82 11.30 -14.50
N TYR A 290 32.54 12.49 -14.00
CA TYR A 290 31.38 12.80 -13.16
C TYR A 290 30.19 13.19 -14.08
N ASP A 291 29.13 12.38 -14.04
CA ASP A 291 27.97 12.55 -14.93
C ASP A 291 26.66 12.33 -14.16
N ASP A 292 26.07 13.41 -13.70
CA ASP A 292 24.76 13.35 -13.08
C ASP A 292 23.68 13.00 -14.11
N GLU A 293 22.75 12.14 -13.71
CA GLU A 293 21.73 11.62 -14.64
C GLU A 293 20.31 11.81 -14.11
N PHE A 294 19.43 12.17 -15.02
CA PHE A 294 17.99 12.06 -14.87
C PHE A 294 17.46 10.91 -15.71
N LEU A 295 16.87 9.91 -15.05
CA LEU A 295 16.37 8.71 -15.71
C LEU A 295 14.87 8.54 -15.49
N THR A 296 14.16 8.10 -16.54
CA THR A 296 12.79 7.62 -16.43
C THR A 296 12.71 6.18 -16.91
N ASN A 297 12.22 5.30 -16.04
CA ASN A 297 12.07 3.88 -16.33
C ASN A 297 10.60 3.47 -16.25
N ILE A 298 10.20 2.56 -17.15
CA ILE A 298 8.94 1.84 -17.08
C ILE A 298 9.25 0.39 -16.65
N TYR A 299 8.54 -0.06 -15.64
CA TYR A 299 8.55 -1.44 -15.14
C TYR A 299 7.23 -2.10 -15.52
N ALA A 300 7.29 -3.20 -16.27
CA ALA A 300 6.12 -3.98 -16.65
C ALA A 300 6.39 -5.47 -16.40
N GLY A 301 5.84 -6.02 -15.33
CA GLY A 301 6.18 -7.34 -14.83
C GLY A 301 7.66 -7.43 -14.47
N THR A 302 8.42 -8.32 -15.13
CA THR A 302 9.86 -8.48 -14.91
C THR A 302 10.73 -7.64 -15.85
N SER A 303 10.10 -6.87 -16.75
CA SER A 303 10.80 -6.06 -17.75
C SER A 303 10.98 -4.63 -17.28
N THR A 304 12.18 -4.09 -17.49
CA THR A 304 12.50 -2.68 -17.25
C THR A 304 12.94 -2.05 -18.56
N SER A 305 12.37 -0.88 -18.89
CA SER A 305 12.75 -0.10 -20.06
C SER A 305 13.08 1.32 -19.63
N THR A 306 14.31 1.76 -19.89
CA THR A 306 14.67 3.19 -19.76
C THR A 306 14.13 3.93 -20.96
N VAL A 307 13.19 4.84 -20.72
CA VAL A 307 12.49 5.59 -21.78
C VAL A 307 13.00 7.01 -21.95
N LEU A 308 13.73 7.50 -20.95
CA LEU A 308 14.44 8.76 -20.97
C LEU A 308 15.75 8.63 -20.21
N ARG A 309 16.82 9.15 -20.79
CA ARG A 309 18.11 9.38 -20.13
C ARG A 309 18.59 10.76 -20.53
N GLU A 310 18.79 11.61 -19.57
CA GLU A 310 19.41 12.93 -19.69
C GLU A 310 20.59 12.98 -18.73
N SER A 311 21.72 13.51 -19.16
CA SER A 311 22.89 13.59 -18.29
C SER A 311 23.61 14.94 -18.42
N THR A 312 24.46 15.23 -17.45
CA THR A 312 25.29 16.43 -17.45
C THR A 312 26.11 16.52 -18.75
N ASN A 313 26.66 15.39 -19.20
CA ASN A 313 27.52 15.34 -20.37
C ASN A 313 26.77 15.39 -21.72
N THR A 314 25.48 15.05 -21.75
CA THR A 314 24.71 14.97 -23.01
C THR A 314 23.73 16.09 -23.18
N SER A 315 23.45 16.86 -22.15
CA SER A 315 22.44 17.92 -22.15
C SER A 315 22.92 19.21 -22.80
N THR A 316 21.96 20.00 -23.31
CA THR A 316 22.22 21.38 -23.73
C THR A 316 21.85 22.32 -22.59
N TRP A 317 22.85 23.05 -22.12
CA TRP A 317 22.73 23.86 -20.93
C TRP A 317 22.48 25.33 -21.22
N HIS A 318 21.58 25.92 -20.43
CA HIS A 318 21.30 27.36 -20.43
C HIS A 318 21.49 27.90 -19.02
N ARG A 319 22.09 29.05 -18.87
CA ARG A 319 22.22 29.66 -17.57
C ARG A 319 20.82 29.97 -17.01
N THR A 320 20.52 29.45 -15.84
CA THR A 320 19.23 29.69 -15.21
C THR A 320 19.15 31.09 -14.60
N ASN A 321 17.93 31.68 -14.62
CA ASN A 321 17.62 32.88 -13.85
C ASN A 321 17.12 32.57 -12.44
N ILE A 322 17.12 31.31 -12.02
CA ILE A 322 16.74 30.88 -10.67
C ILE A 322 17.81 31.41 -9.71
N THR A 323 17.46 32.37 -8.88
CA THR A 323 18.30 32.94 -7.84
C THR A 323 17.85 32.43 -6.47
N ASN A 324 18.77 32.34 -5.51
CA ASN A 324 18.51 31.86 -4.15
C ASN A 324 18.00 30.42 -4.06
N PHE A 325 18.54 29.56 -4.88
CA PHE A 325 18.21 28.14 -4.88
C PHE A 325 18.75 27.47 -3.61
N TYR A 326 17.96 27.38 -2.57
CA TYR A 326 18.20 26.62 -1.30
C TYR A 326 19.67 26.48 -0.84
N GLY A 327 20.54 27.46 -1.11
CA GLY A 327 21.95 27.41 -0.78
C GLY A 327 22.86 26.85 -1.88
N GLY A 328 22.33 26.65 -3.08
CA GLY A 328 23.12 26.38 -4.29
C GLY A 328 23.87 27.60 -4.79
N ASP A 329 24.79 27.39 -5.71
CA ASP A 329 25.61 28.44 -6.32
C ASP A 329 24.77 29.35 -7.23
N ASN A 330 25.25 30.58 -7.40
CA ASN A 330 24.67 31.56 -8.34
C ASN A 330 24.95 31.24 -9.82
N THR A 331 25.62 30.13 -10.12
CA THR A 331 26.06 29.70 -11.45
C THR A 331 25.33 28.46 -11.95
N MET A 332 24.09 28.28 -11.58
CA MET A 332 23.29 27.12 -12.01
C MET A 332 22.89 27.18 -13.46
N TYR A 333 22.77 26.01 -14.05
CA TYR A 333 22.34 25.77 -15.42
C TYR A 333 21.13 24.85 -15.46
N GLU A 334 20.31 25.02 -16.51
CA GLU A 334 19.10 24.23 -16.73
C GLU A 334 18.96 23.79 -18.19
N THR A 335 18.27 22.67 -18.40
CA THR A 335 17.91 22.21 -19.75
C THR A 335 16.71 22.95 -20.32
N GLN A 336 16.07 23.83 -19.56
CA GLN A 336 14.74 24.35 -19.78
C GLN A 336 13.68 23.24 -19.74
N TRP A 337 12.40 23.63 -19.66
CA TRP A 337 11.30 22.66 -19.63
C TRP A 337 11.22 21.87 -20.93
N LYS A 338 11.24 20.56 -20.78
CA LYS A 338 11.06 19.59 -21.86
C LYS A 338 9.82 18.77 -21.60
N THR A 339 9.07 18.46 -22.65
CA THR A 339 7.95 17.52 -22.59
C THR A 339 8.33 16.24 -23.32
N VAL A 340 8.19 15.12 -22.65
CA VAL A 340 8.44 13.77 -23.18
C VAL A 340 7.12 13.06 -23.38
N THR A 341 6.97 12.45 -24.54
CA THR A 341 5.86 11.57 -24.87
C THR A 341 6.39 10.17 -25.10
N ILE A 342 5.91 9.23 -24.32
CA ILE A 342 6.32 7.82 -24.34
C ILE A 342 5.19 7.01 -24.98
N ASP A 343 5.53 6.15 -25.94
CA ASP A 343 4.60 5.14 -26.45
C ASP A 343 4.38 4.05 -25.38
N VAL A 344 3.13 3.92 -24.93
CA VAL A 344 2.72 2.94 -23.91
C VAL A 344 1.73 1.91 -24.44
N GLU A 345 1.46 1.88 -25.75
CA GLU A 345 0.50 0.97 -26.37
C GLU A 345 0.79 -0.50 -26.03
N GLN A 346 2.07 -0.89 -26.02
CA GLN A 346 2.50 -2.25 -25.65
C GLN A 346 2.19 -2.65 -24.20
N TYR A 347 1.90 -1.69 -23.34
CA TYR A 347 1.56 -1.89 -21.92
C TYR A 347 0.06 -1.71 -21.66
N ALA A 348 -0.75 -1.37 -22.67
CA ALA A 348 -2.18 -1.15 -22.54
C ALA A 348 -2.87 -2.37 -21.88
N GLY A 349 -3.76 -2.12 -20.95
CA GLY A 349 -4.43 -3.15 -20.17
C GLY A 349 -3.56 -3.85 -19.11
N LYS A 350 -2.35 -3.35 -18.83
CA LYS A 350 -1.42 -3.87 -17.82
C LYS A 350 -1.15 -2.84 -16.73
N ALA A 351 -0.75 -3.33 -15.55
CA ALA A 351 -0.22 -2.50 -14.47
C ALA A 351 1.31 -2.51 -14.47
#